data_06ff85845abc3485b2ffaacb49daebde
#
_entry.id   06ff85845abc3485b2ffaacb49daebde
#
_cell.length_a   1.000
_cell.length_b   1.000
_cell.length_c   1.000
_cell.angle_alpha   90.00
_cell.angle_beta   90.00
_cell.angle_gamma   90.00
#
_symmetry.space_group_name_H-M   'P 1'
#
loop_
_entity.id
_entity.type
_entity.pdbx_description
1 polymer ?
#
loop_
_entity_poly.entity_id
_entity_poly.type
_entity_poly.pdbx_seq_one_letter_code
_entity_poly.pdbx_strand_id
1 'polypeptide(L)'
;DAIELSEIVLQRGHKLLILTNAMRPMMRPKVQKGLLALKQKYGNKFTLRVSLDHYTEEGHDKERGKGSFRRALEGLNWLDENSFLINIAGRSEFSESENDAIQGYHKLIEKNKWKIDLNNKEMLTLFPEMDENIDVPEISKNCWSILNVQPRDMMCATSRMVVRRKNETGTSVLACTLL
;
A
#
# COMPACT_ATOMS: atom_id res chain seq x y z
N ASP A 1 -0.86 -6.07 -19.53
CA ASP A 1 -0.13 -5.13 -18.65
C ASP A 1 -0.96 -4.84 -17.37
N ALA A 2 -0.45 -4.01 -16.45
CA ALA A 2 -1.12 -3.74 -15.16
C ALA A 2 -2.51 -3.10 -15.33
N ILE A 3 -2.68 -2.22 -16.31
CA ILE A 3 -3.96 -1.55 -16.59
C ILE A 3 -5.00 -2.57 -17.10
N GLU A 4 -4.61 -3.42 -18.01
CA GLU A 4 -5.47 -4.46 -18.56
C GLU A 4 -5.90 -5.47 -17.49
N LEU A 5 -4.97 -5.94 -16.63
CA LEU A 5 -5.30 -6.81 -15.50
C LEU A 5 -6.26 -6.13 -14.52
N SER A 6 -6.02 -4.85 -14.24
CA SER A 6 -6.89 -4.05 -13.37
C SER A 6 -8.31 -3.96 -13.93
N GLU A 7 -8.43 -3.73 -15.23
CA GLU A 7 -9.72 -3.66 -15.89
C GLU A 7 -10.46 -4.99 -15.82
N ILE A 8 -9.79 -6.11 -16.06
CA ILE A 8 -10.38 -7.46 -15.96
C ILE A 8 -10.95 -7.73 -14.55
N VAL A 9 -10.23 -7.34 -13.50
CA VAL A 9 -10.68 -7.49 -12.11
C VAL A 9 -11.91 -6.63 -11.82
N LEU A 10 -11.87 -5.37 -12.22
CA LEU A 10 -12.95 -4.41 -12.00
C LEU A 10 -14.21 -4.76 -12.80
N GLN A 11 -14.08 -5.26 -14.03
CA GLN A 11 -15.19 -5.75 -14.85
C GLN A 11 -15.94 -6.91 -14.21
N ARG A 12 -15.26 -7.75 -13.43
CA ARG A 12 -15.87 -8.85 -12.66
C ARG A 12 -16.56 -8.40 -11.37
N GLY A 13 -16.63 -7.10 -11.12
CA GLY A 13 -17.33 -6.52 -9.97
C GLY A 13 -16.50 -6.45 -8.69
N HIS A 14 -15.24 -6.85 -8.70
CA HIS A 14 -14.36 -6.77 -7.54
C HIS A 14 -13.94 -5.33 -7.24
N LYS A 15 -13.64 -5.08 -5.97
CA LYS A 15 -12.84 -3.91 -5.57
C LYS A 15 -11.37 -4.20 -5.84
N LEU A 16 -10.63 -3.20 -6.27
CA LEU A 16 -9.21 -3.33 -6.60
C LEU A 16 -8.37 -2.38 -5.75
N LEU A 17 -7.35 -2.93 -5.11
CA LEU A 17 -6.28 -2.19 -4.46
C LEU A 17 -4.99 -2.45 -5.22
N ILE A 18 -4.36 -1.39 -5.72
CA ILE A 18 -3.04 -1.46 -6.35
C ILE A 18 -1.99 -0.90 -5.40
N LEU A 19 -0.94 -1.67 -5.15
CA LEU A 19 0.25 -1.21 -4.44
C LEU A 19 1.20 -0.54 -5.43
N THR A 20 1.69 0.64 -5.09
CA THR A 20 2.61 1.41 -5.92
C THR A 20 3.58 2.22 -5.07
N ASN A 21 4.77 2.48 -5.62
CA ASN A 21 5.70 3.46 -5.04
C ASN A 21 5.44 4.89 -5.55
N ALA A 22 4.40 5.08 -6.38
CA ALA A 22 4.02 6.34 -7.00
C ALA A 22 5.12 7.04 -7.84
N MET A 23 6.19 6.32 -8.20
CA MET A 23 7.33 6.89 -8.93
C MET A 23 7.19 6.72 -10.46
N ARG A 24 8.32 6.84 -11.18
CA ARG A 24 8.41 6.83 -12.65
C ARG A 24 7.57 5.79 -13.39
N PRO A 25 7.47 4.51 -12.96
CA PRO A 25 6.64 3.56 -13.70
C PRO A 25 5.17 3.96 -13.77
N MET A 26 4.60 4.47 -12.66
CA MET A 26 3.22 4.96 -12.60
C MET A 26 3.06 6.26 -13.39
N MET A 27 4.07 7.12 -13.37
CA MET A 27 4.04 8.44 -14.00
C MET A 27 4.26 8.42 -15.52
N ARG A 28 4.40 7.24 -16.14
CA ARG A 28 4.46 7.13 -17.61
C ARG A 28 3.13 7.52 -18.23
N PRO A 29 3.09 8.31 -19.32
CA PRO A 29 1.83 8.81 -19.92
C PRO A 29 0.81 7.72 -20.23
N LYS A 30 1.27 6.56 -20.72
CA LYS A 30 0.40 5.40 -21.00
C LYS A 30 -0.28 4.88 -19.72
N VAL A 31 0.46 4.81 -18.61
CA VAL A 31 -0.05 4.33 -17.32
C VAL A 31 -1.02 5.34 -16.71
N GLN A 32 -0.65 6.61 -16.70
CA GLN A 32 -1.53 7.69 -16.22
C GLN A 32 -2.86 7.71 -16.98
N LYS A 33 -2.81 7.65 -18.32
CA LYS A 33 -4.04 7.58 -19.14
C LYS A 33 -4.89 6.36 -18.79
N GLY A 34 -4.27 5.20 -18.59
CA GLY A 34 -4.97 3.99 -18.19
C GLY A 34 -5.60 4.09 -16.81
N LEU A 35 -4.89 4.62 -15.82
CA LEU A 35 -5.40 4.83 -14.47
C LEU A 35 -6.59 5.80 -14.45
N LEU A 36 -6.52 6.91 -15.21
CA LEU A 36 -7.62 7.85 -15.35
C LEU A 36 -8.86 7.21 -15.98
N ALA A 37 -8.68 6.40 -17.02
CA ALA A 37 -9.78 5.67 -17.65
C ALA A 37 -10.44 4.68 -16.68
N LEU A 38 -9.64 3.93 -15.92
CA LEU A 38 -10.15 3.01 -14.88
C LEU A 38 -10.92 3.78 -13.81
N LYS A 39 -10.40 4.90 -13.33
CA LYS A 39 -11.08 5.73 -12.34
C LYS A 39 -12.39 6.27 -12.86
N GLN A 40 -12.42 6.81 -14.07
CA GLN A 40 -13.64 7.33 -14.68
C GLN A 40 -14.73 6.26 -14.79
N LYS A 41 -14.35 5.03 -15.13
CA LYS A 41 -15.27 3.92 -15.35
C LYS A 41 -15.74 3.24 -14.07
N TYR A 42 -14.87 3.12 -13.06
CA TYR A 42 -15.13 2.28 -11.89
C TYR A 42 -15.18 3.05 -10.56
N GLY A 43 -14.77 4.32 -10.56
CA GLY A 43 -14.87 5.21 -9.39
C GLY A 43 -14.25 4.65 -8.13
N ASN A 44 -15.04 4.55 -7.07
CA ASN A 44 -14.59 4.14 -5.73
C ASN A 44 -14.30 2.63 -5.57
N LYS A 45 -14.44 1.84 -6.63
CA LYS A 45 -14.02 0.43 -6.60
C LYS A 45 -12.51 0.26 -6.77
N PHE A 46 -11.80 1.36 -7.02
CA PHE A 46 -10.39 1.37 -7.34
C PHE A 46 -9.61 2.28 -6.40
N THR A 47 -8.68 1.72 -5.66
CA THR A 47 -7.84 2.40 -4.66
C THR A 47 -6.36 2.18 -4.98
N LEU A 48 -5.54 3.21 -4.78
CA LEU A 48 -4.09 3.12 -4.86
C LEU A 48 -3.49 3.24 -3.46
N ARG A 49 -2.73 2.22 -3.05
CA ARG A 49 -1.95 2.26 -1.82
C ARG A 49 -0.50 2.61 -2.16
N VAL A 50 -0.09 3.78 -1.73
CA VAL A 50 1.26 4.29 -1.99
C VAL A 50 2.19 3.89 -0.87
N SER A 51 3.29 3.22 -1.22
CA SER A 51 4.37 2.91 -0.29
C SER A 51 5.20 4.18 -0.05
N LEU A 52 4.94 4.86 1.07
CA LEU A 52 5.68 6.00 1.56
C LEU A 52 6.26 5.62 2.93
N ASP A 53 7.45 5.02 2.94
CA ASP A 53 7.99 4.34 4.12
C ASP A 53 8.18 5.27 5.31
N HIS A 54 8.46 6.56 5.08
CA HIS A 54 8.53 7.55 6.15
C HIS A 54 7.98 8.90 5.69
N TYR A 55 7.50 9.71 6.63
CA TYR A 55 6.97 11.05 6.37
C TYR A 55 8.05 12.12 6.17
N THR A 56 9.32 11.79 6.43
CA THR A 56 10.49 12.65 6.14
C THR A 56 11.27 12.17 4.93
N GLU A 57 11.96 13.10 4.24
CA GLU A 57 12.84 12.76 3.12
C GLU A 57 13.97 11.83 3.56
N GLU A 58 14.57 12.09 4.73
CA GLU A 58 15.68 11.31 5.25
C GLU A 58 15.27 9.85 5.51
N GLY A 59 14.19 9.62 6.26
CA GLY A 59 13.72 8.28 6.61
C GLY A 59 13.28 7.51 5.35
N HIS A 60 12.54 8.13 4.45
CA HIS A 60 12.11 7.45 3.22
C HIS A 60 13.28 7.14 2.28
N ASP A 61 14.21 8.09 2.09
CA ASP A 61 15.36 7.90 1.22
C ASP A 61 16.37 6.88 1.76
N LYS A 62 16.45 6.70 3.09
CA LYS A 62 17.22 5.63 3.73
C LYS A 62 16.74 4.25 3.27
N GLU A 63 15.43 4.04 3.17
CA GLU A 63 14.83 2.77 2.77
C GLU A 63 14.82 2.54 1.25
N ARG A 64 14.61 3.59 0.45
CA ARG A 64 14.34 3.49 -0.99
C ARG A 64 15.36 4.16 -1.90
N GLY A 65 16.37 4.76 -1.29
CA GLY A 65 17.44 5.45 -2.00
C GLY A 65 17.17 6.93 -2.25
N LYS A 66 18.25 7.67 -2.39
CA LYS A 66 18.27 9.13 -2.47
C LYS A 66 17.35 9.69 -3.56
N GLY A 67 16.51 10.65 -3.20
CA GLY A 67 15.58 11.36 -4.08
C GLY A 67 14.32 10.54 -4.41
N SER A 68 14.10 9.39 -3.75
CA SER A 68 12.87 8.61 -3.90
C SER A 68 11.68 9.31 -3.25
N PHE A 69 11.88 9.97 -2.11
CA PHE A 69 10.83 10.73 -1.42
C PHE A 69 10.18 11.78 -2.33
N ARG A 70 10.99 12.64 -2.94
CA ARG A 70 10.46 13.69 -3.84
C ARG A 70 9.66 13.12 -4.99
N ARG A 71 10.14 12.02 -5.60
CA ARG A 71 9.42 11.33 -6.69
C ARG A 71 8.11 10.70 -6.23
N ALA A 72 8.08 10.15 -5.01
CA ALA A 72 6.85 9.63 -4.42
C ALA A 72 5.83 10.75 -4.15
N LEU A 73 6.30 11.92 -3.66
CA LEU A 73 5.42 13.09 -3.46
C LEU A 73 4.88 13.62 -4.80
N GLU A 74 5.68 13.67 -5.86
CA GLU A 74 5.20 14.04 -7.21
C GLU A 74 4.06 13.11 -7.66
N GLY A 75 4.22 11.81 -7.44
CA GLY A 75 3.18 10.84 -7.75
C GLY A 75 1.93 10.99 -6.88
N LEU A 76 2.09 11.23 -5.57
CA LEU A 76 0.99 11.50 -4.65
C LEU A 76 0.22 12.76 -5.03
N ASN A 77 0.93 13.85 -5.36
CA ASN A 77 0.30 15.09 -5.85
C ASN A 77 -0.55 14.81 -7.09
N TRP A 78 0.02 14.10 -8.08
CA TRP A 78 -0.73 13.75 -9.29
C TRP A 78 -1.98 12.91 -8.98
N LEU A 79 -1.89 11.95 -8.06
CA LEU A 79 -3.03 11.14 -7.65
C LEU A 79 -4.11 11.97 -6.96
N ASP A 80 -3.72 12.87 -6.05
CA ASP A 80 -4.65 13.74 -5.32
C ASP A 80 -5.32 14.78 -6.25
N GLU A 81 -4.56 15.44 -7.11
CA GLU A 81 -5.07 16.37 -8.14
C GLU A 81 -6.10 15.71 -9.04
N ASN A 82 -5.92 14.42 -9.35
CA ASN A 82 -6.88 13.65 -10.12
C ASN A 82 -7.93 12.95 -9.24
N SER A 83 -7.99 13.26 -7.94
CA SER A 83 -8.99 12.78 -6.98
C SER A 83 -9.06 11.24 -6.90
N PHE A 84 -7.95 10.53 -6.97
CA PHE A 84 -7.91 9.10 -6.70
C PHE A 84 -8.19 8.81 -5.22
N LEU A 85 -8.72 7.62 -4.92
CA LEU A 85 -8.71 7.09 -3.56
C LEU A 85 -7.28 6.62 -3.24
N ILE A 86 -6.68 7.25 -2.23
CA ILE A 86 -5.29 7.03 -1.86
C ILE A 86 -5.23 6.49 -0.44
N ASN A 87 -4.51 5.39 -0.27
CA ASN A 87 -4.06 4.90 1.03
C ASN A 87 -2.53 5.00 1.10
N ILE A 88 -1.99 5.23 2.27
CA ILE A 88 -0.54 5.24 2.51
C ILE A 88 -0.14 3.98 3.26
N ALA A 89 0.94 3.35 2.83
CA ALA A 89 1.63 2.30 3.56
C ALA A 89 3.00 2.85 3.97
N GLY A 90 3.19 3.04 5.27
CA GLY A 90 4.40 3.55 5.87
C GLY A 90 5.05 2.53 6.79
N ARG A 91 6.15 2.92 7.43
CA ARG A 91 6.84 2.18 8.48
C ARG A 91 6.92 3.01 9.74
N SER A 92 6.91 2.37 10.90
CA SER A 92 7.32 2.97 12.17
C SER A 92 8.72 2.47 12.50
N GLU A 93 9.64 3.39 12.81
CA GLU A 93 11.01 3.05 13.24
C GLU A 93 11.03 2.70 14.73
N PHE A 94 12.03 1.91 15.20
CA PHE A 94 12.21 1.60 16.63
C PHE A 94 12.45 2.83 17.50
N SER A 95 12.98 3.89 16.90
CA SER A 95 13.28 5.15 17.60
C SER A 95 12.08 6.06 17.79
N GLU A 96 10.91 5.70 17.24
CA GLU A 96 9.71 6.53 17.17
C GLU A 96 8.49 5.79 17.69
N SER A 97 7.61 6.49 18.43
CA SER A 97 6.33 5.90 18.79
C SER A 97 5.38 5.88 17.58
N GLU A 98 4.47 4.90 17.54
CA GLU A 98 3.43 4.83 16.50
C GLU A 98 2.62 6.13 16.41
N ASN A 99 2.35 6.77 17.57
CA ASN A 99 1.63 8.03 17.61
C ASN A 99 2.42 9.18 16.98
N ASP A 100 3.73 9.24 17.20
CA ASP A 100 4.60 10.26 16.59
C ASP A 100 4.67 10.06 15.08
N ALA A 101 4.78 8.82 14.62
CA ALA A 101 4.72 8.48 13.20
C ALA A 101 3.40 8.95 12.57
N ILE A 102 2.26 8.61 13.19
CA ILE A 102 0.93 9.07 12.72
C ILE A 102 0.88 10.60 12.64
N GLN A 103 1.35 11.31 13.66
CA GLN A 103 1.39 12.78 13.66
C GLN A 103 2.33 13.34 12.58
N GLY A 104 3.44 12.65 12.30
CA GLY A 104 4.34 12.99 11.20
C GLY A 104 3.65 12.92 9.83
N TYR A 105 2.90 11.84 9.58
CA TYR A 105 2.10 11.71 8.36
C TYR A 105 0.98 12.74 8.28
N HIS A 106 0.30 13.06 9.39
CA HIS A 106 -0.69 14.14 9.43
C HIS A 106 -0.11 15.46 8.96
N LYS A 107 1.03 15.88 9.55
CA LYS A 107 1.72 17.11 9.15
C LYS A 107 2.12 17.11 7.67
N LEU A 108 2.59 15.97 7.16
CA LEU A 108 2.95 15.86 5.75
C LEU A 108 1.73 16.03 4.82
N ILE A 109 0.61 15.41 5.17
CA ILE A 109 -0.64 15.48 4.41
C ILE A 109 -1.20 16.90 4.43
N GLU A 110 -1.24 17.55 5.58
CA GLU A 110 -1.66 18.94 5.74
C GLU A 110 -0.79 19.91 4.93
N LYS A 111 0.54 19.74 5.03
CA LYS A 111 1.51 20.56 4.28
C LYS A 111 1.29 20.49 2.77
N ASN A 112 0.97 19.30 2.25
CA ASN A 112 0.73 19.10 0.82
C ASN A 112 -0.76 19.29 0.43
N LYS A 113 -1.65 19.52 1.41
CA LYS A 113 -3.10 19.69 1.22
C LYS A 113 -3.78 18.51 0.53
N TRP A 114 -3.27 17.29 0.76
CA TRP A 114 -3.88 16.09 0.20
C TRP A 114 -5.20 15.75 0.87
N LYS A 115 -6.15 15.24 0.11
CA LYS A 115 -7.49 14.82 0.57
C LYS A 115 -7.50 13.40 1.14
N ILE A 116 -6.53 13.10 2.01
CA ILE A 116 -6.39 11.81 2.68
C ILE A 116 -6.87 11.97 4.12
N ASP A 117 -7.93 11.26 4.50
CA ASP A 117 -8.46 11.28 5.87
C ASP A 117 -7.78 10.22 6.74
N LEU A 118 -6.78 10.61 7.52
CA LEU A 118 -6.07 9.72 8.42
C LEU A 118 -6.86 9.30 9.68
N ASN A 119 -8.04 9.89 9.93
CA ASN A 119 -8.94 9.34 10.97
C ASN A 119 -9.56 8.01 10.53
N ASN A 120 -9.57 7.74 9.23
CA ASN A 120 -9.88 6.43 8.70
C ASN A 120 -8.63 5.53 8.74
N LYS A 121 -8.60 4.57 9.66
CA LYS A 121 -7.48 3.63 9.86
C LYS A 121 -7.10 2.83 8.61
N GLU A 122 -7.99 2.72 7.63
CA GLU A 122 -7.69 2.06 6.36
C GLU A 122 -6.79 2.90 5.45
N MET A 123 -6.74 4.24 5.68
CA MET A 123 -6.00 5.15 4.81
C MET A 123 -4.51 5.29 5.17
N LEU A 124 -4.12 4.91 6.39
CA LEU A 124 -2.72 4.79 6.79
C LEU A 124 -2.49 3.43 7.43
N THR A 125 -1.61 2.64 6.85
CA THR A 125 -1.14 1.38 7.42
C THR A 125 0.34 1.56 7.77
N LEU A 126 0.70 1.44 9.03
CA LEU A 126 2.08 1.45 9.49
C LEU A 126 2.55 0.01 9.72
N PHE A 127 3.66 -0.35 9.09
CA PHE A 127 4.34 -1.61 9.33
C PHE A 127 5.46 -1.36 10.34
N PRO A 128 5.51 -2.09 11.47
CA PRO A 128 6.59 -1.96 12.42
C PRO A 128 7.92 -2.38 11.80
N GLU A 129 8.98 -1.68 12.14
CA GLU A 129 10.33 -2.14 11.86
C GLU A 129 10.57 -3.47 12.58
N MET A 130 11.22 -4.41 11.93
CA MET A 130 11.51 -5.73 12.49
C MET A 130 13.00 -5.86 12.71
N ASP A 131 13.38 -6.28 13.90
CA ASP A 131 14.78 -6.64 14.23
C ASP A 131 14.95 -8.15 14.02
N GLU A 132 15.77 -8.52 13.05
CA GLU A 132 16.09 -9.91 12.73
C GLU A 132 16.92 -10.62 13.82
N ASN A 133 17.44 -9.88 14.82
CA ASN A 133 18.20 -10.44 15.94
C ASN A 133 17.32 -10.69 17.18
N ILE A 134 16.08 -10.25 17.18
CA ILE A 134 15.13 -10.47 18.28
C ILE A 134 14.27 -11.69 17.95
N ASP A 135 14.21 -12.63 18.89
CA ASP A 135 13.29 -13.77 18.79
C ASP A 135 11.84 -13.28 18.76
N VAL A 136 11.08 -13.77 17.79
CA VAL A 136 9.68 -13.36 17.64
C VAL A 136 8.81 -14.16 18.61
N PRO A 137 7.78 -13.54 19.21
CA PRO A 137 6.84 -14.24 20.08
C PRO A 137 6.16 -15.39 19.34
N GLU A 138 6.08 -16.56 19.98
CA GLU A 138 5.33 -17.67 19.43
C GLU A 138 3.83 -17.36 19.36
N ILE A 139 3.25 -17.65 18.21
CA ILE A 139 1.80 -17.51 18.01
C ILE A 139 1.10 -18.74 18.58
N SER A 140 0.25 -18.52 19.56
CA SER A 140 -0.60 -19.57 20.15
C SER A 140 -2.06 -19.39 19.75
N LYS A 141 -2.88 -20.41 20.01
CA LYS A 141 -4.35 -20.32 19.80
C LYS A 141 -5.00 -19.20 20.63
N ASN A 142 -4.36 -18.79 21.72
CA ASN A 142 -4.86 -17.71 22.58
C ASN A 142 -4.75 -16.32 21.92
N CYS A 143 -3.88 -16.18 20.90
CA CYS A 143 -3.73 -14.92 20.16
C CYS A 143 -5.06 -14.48 19.50
N TRP A 144 -5.90 -15.42 19.09
CA TRP A 144 -7.20 -15.09 18.49
C TRP A 144 -8.09 -14.29 19.45
N SER A 145 -8.15 -14.71 20.72
CA SER A 145 -8.95 -14.02 21.74
C SER A 145 -8.27 -12.72 22.20
N ILE A 146 -6.95 -12.71 22.35
CA ILE A 146 -6.19 -11.52 22.77
C ILE A 146 -6.33 -10.39 21.73
N LEU A 147 -6.22 -10.72 20.45
CA LEU A 147 -6.32 -9.77 19.36
C LEU A 147 -7.76 -9.50 18.91
N ASN A 148 -8.75 -10.23 19.48
CA ASN A 148 -10.16 -10.20 19.07
C ASN A 148 -10.33 -10.40 17.55
N VAL A 149 -9.59 -11.34 16.98
CA VAL A 149 -9.60 -11.68 15.55
C VAL A 149 -10.09 -13.10 15.37
N GLN A 150 -10.94 -13.33 14.39
CA GLN A 150 -11.37 -14.68 14.03
C GLN A 150 -10.47 -15.26 12.94
N PRO A 151 -10.18 -16.58 12.93
CA PRO A 151 -9.38 -17.20 11.87
C PRO A 151 -9.91 -16.94 10.46
N ARG A 152 -11.22 -16.81 10.30
CA ARG A 152 -11.87 -16.47 9.02
C ARG A 152 -11.59 -15.05 8.51
N ASP A 153 -11.17 -14.15 9.42
CA ASP A 153 -10.89 -12.74 9.10
C ASP A 153 -9.44 -12.54 8.65
N MET A 154 -8.63 -13.58 8.79
CA MET A 154 -7.26 -13.56 8.31
C MET A 154 -7.21 -13.52 6.78
N MET A 155 -6.27 -12.75 6.23
CA MET A 155 -6.08 -12.61 4.79
C MET A 155 -5.91 -13.98 4.10
N CYS A 156 -5.17 -14.91 4.69
CA CYS A 156 -4.96 -16.25 4.16
C CYS A 156 -6.24 -17.12 4.13
N ALA A 157 -7.27 -16.80 4.91
CA ALA A 157 -8.55 -17.51 4.86
C ALA A 157 -9.39 -17.13 3.63
N THR A 158 -9.28 -15.88 3.17
CA THR A 158 -10.13 -15.30 2.12
C THR A 158 -9.41 -14.96 0.82
N SER A 159 -8.08 -14.91 0.84
CA SER A 159 -7.26 -14.50 -0.30
C SER A 159 -6.29 -15.59 -0.73
N ARG A 160 -5.88 -15.51 -1.97
CA ARG A 160 -4.83 -16.38 -2.55
C ARG A 160 -3.87 -15.50 -3.32
N MET A 161 -2.59 -15.85 -3.29
CA MET A 161 -1.57 -15.19 -4.09
C MET A 161 -1.45 -15.90 -5.44
N VAL A 162 -1.59 -15.17 -6.52
CA VAL A 162 -1.31 -15.65 -7.87
C VAL A 162 0.07 -15.17 -8.27
N VAL A 163 0.98 -16.09 -8.52
CA VAL A 163 2.36 -15.78 -8.88
C VAL A 163 2.72 -16.35 -10.25
N ARG A 164 3.57 -15.63 -10.96
CA ARG A 164 4.26 -16.15 -12.14
C ARG A 164 5.75 -16.07 -11.86
N ARG A 165 6.37 -17.22 -11.69
CA ARG A 165 7.81 -17.30 -11.43
C ARG A 165 8.58 -16.95 -12.70
N LYS A 166 9.80 -16.42 -12.50
CA LYS A 166 10.71 -16.16 -13.61
C LYS A 166 10.99 -17.46 -14.36
N ASN A 167 10.90 -17.42 -15.70
CA ASN A 167 11.09 -18.54 -16.62
C ASN A 167 9.99 -19.63 -16.62
N GLU A 168 8.87 -19.43 -15.93
CA GLU A 168 7.69 -20.27 -16.05
C GLU A 168 6.69 -19.71 -17.05
N THR A 169 6.03 -20.57 -17.80
CA THR A 169 4.99 -20.18 -18.79
C THR A 169 3.62 -20.03 -18.16
N GLY A 170 3.39 -20.70 -17.01
CA GLY A 170 2.12 -20.70 -16.29
C GLY A 170 2.12 -19.80 -15.08
N THR A 171 0.95 -19.69 -14.43
CA THR A 171 0.76 -19.06 -13.13
C THR A 171 0.44 -20.12 -12.09
N SER A 172 0.89 -19.90 -10.86
CA SER A 172 0.58 -20.75 -9.69
C SER A 172 -0.27 -19.98 -8.70
N VAL A 173 -1.21 -20.67 -8.05
CA VAL A 173 -2.02 -20.13 -6.96
C VAL A 173 -1.46 -20.67 -5.65
N LEU A 174 -1.04 -19.77 -4.76
CA LEU A 174 -0.46 -20.11 -3.47
C LEU A 174 -1.47 -19.87 -2.35
N ALA A 175 -1.50 -20.78 -1.38
CA ALA A 175 -2.36 -20.67 -0.21
C ALA A 175 -1.92 -19.53 0.72
N CYS A 176 -0.60 -19.33 0.86
CA CYS A 176 -0.03 -18.25 1.65
C CYS A 176 0.08 -16.97 0.82
N THR A 177 -0.27 -15.84 1.42
CA THR A 177 -0.17 -14.50 0.82
C THR A 177 1.04 -13.71 1.32
N LEU A 178 1.84 -14.31 2.22
CA LEU A 178 3.11 -13.81 2.72
C LEU A 178 4.22 -14.71 2.16
N LEU A 179 5.04 -14.17 1.30
CA LEU A 179 6.22 -14.82 0.74
C LEU A 179 7.41 -13.87 0.85
#